data_2b9d32d820498ff95780a719108b287d
#
_entry.id   2b9d32d820498ff95780a719108b287d
#
_cell.length_a   1.000
_cell.length_b   1.000
_cell.length_c   1.000
_cell.angle_alpha   90.00
_cell.angle_beta   90.00
_cell.angle_gamma   90.00
#
_symmetry.space_group_name_H-M   'P 1'
#
loop_
_entity.id
_entity.type
_entity.pdbx_description
1 polymer ?
#
loop_
_entity_poly.entity_id
_entity_poly.type
_entity_poly.pdbx_seq_one_letter_code
_entity_poly.pdbx_strand_id
1 'polypeptide(L)'
;EPDVIVAGFGRFGQVATRLLLANDFRVVTLDSSIEQIDLLRRFGRKVHYGDASRIDLLRTAGAEKARLLVVAIDDQDKAVQMVEAAREAFPNLHILARAWDRRHAYDLLKKGAHGVERETFEAGLRLGERSLKVLGFPARRAQKAAGLFRKHDLASFERLAPIWGEERYILASRDAAETMERLLRADLDQMDLDDEDEDAVAPPKPGARQAS
;
A
#
# COMPACT_ATOMS: atom_id res chain seq x y z
N GLU A 1 -0.99 27.82 -2.82
CA GLU A 1 -0.50 26.90 -1.77
C GLU A 1 -1.02 25.50 -2.07
N PRO A 2 -0.18 24.47 -2.05
CA PRO A 2 -0.62 23.10 -2.31
C PRO A 2 -1.31 22.48 -1.10
N ASP A 3 -2.25 21.57 -1.34
CA ASP A 3 -2.78 20.68 -0.31
C ASP A 3 -1.85 19.48 -0.12
N VAL A 4 -1.25 19.02 -1.23
CA VAL A 4 -0.40 17.83 -1.28
C VAL A 4 0.86 18.08 -2.09
N ILE A 5 1.98 17.59 -1.59
CA ILE A 5 3.24 17.47 -2.32
C ILE A 5 3.49 15.99 -2.62
N VAL A 6 3.79 15.66 -3.88
CA VAL A 6 4.17 14.32 -4.30
C VAL A 6 5.62 14.33 -4.75
N ALA A 7 6.48 13.63 -4.05
CA ALA A 7 7.89 13.44 -4.38
C ALA A 7 8.10 12.13 -5.14
N GLY A 8 8.42 12.24 -6.42
CA GLY A 8 8.51 11.14 -7.38
C GLY A 8 7.23 10.96 -8.22
N PHE A 9 7.38 11.16 -9.52
CA PHE A 9 6.29 10.99 -10.50
C PHE A 9 6.48 9.76 -11.40
N GLY A 10 7.15 8.75 -10.88
CA GLY A 10 7.29 7.45 -11.52
C GLY A 10 5.96 6.69 -11.59
N ARG A 11 6.00 5.43 -11.97
CA ARG A 11 4.82 4.55 -12.16
C ARG A 11 3.85 4.56 -10.97
N PHE A 12 4.36 4.58 -9.74
CA PHE A 12 3.56 4.62 -8.52
C PHE A 12 2.99 6.03 -8.25
N GLY A 13 3.85 7.05 -8.23
CA GLY A 13 3.46 8.43 -7.93
C GLY A 13 2.43 9.00 -8.89
N GLN A 14 2.47 8.61 -10.17
CA GLN A 14 1.48 9.00 -11.18
C GLN A 14 0.06 8.55 -10.80
N VAL A 15 -0.12 7.34 -10.30
CA VAL A 15 -1.44 6.80 -9.94
C VAL A 15 -2.01 7.58 -8.76
N ALA A 16 -1.23 7.76 -7.70
CA ALA A 16 -1.63 8.55 -6.53
C ALA A 16 -1.95 10.00 -6.91
N THR A 17 -1.07 10.63 -7.70
CA THR A 17 -1.27 12.02 -8.15
C THR A 17 -2.56 12.20 -8.95
N ARG A 18 -2.85 11.30 -9.90
CA ARG A 18 -4.06 11.37 -10.73
C ARG A 18 -5.33 11.23 -9.90
N LEU A 19 -5.32 10.34 -8.91
CA LEU A 19 -6.47 10.17 -8.01
C LEU A 19 -6.72 11.44 -7.19
N LEU A 20 -5.67 12.05 -6.65
CA LEU A 20 -5.77 13.28 -5.86
C LEU A 20 -6.28 14.47 -6.72
N LEU A 21 -5.75 14.60 -7.93
CA LEU A 21 -6.17 15.65 -8.86
C LEU A 21 -7.63 15.47 -9.33
N ALA A 22 -8.09 14.23 -9.52
CA ALA A 22 -9.47 13.93 -9.88
C ALA A 22 -10.47 14.27 -8.76
N ASN A 23 -9.98 14.47 -7.53
CA ASN A 23 -10.76 14.91 -6.37
C ASN A 23 -10.46 16.37 -5.98
N ASP A 24 -10.02 17.18 -6.95
CA ASP A 24 -9.84 18.64 -6.85
C ASP A 24 -8.78 19.09 -5.83
N PHE A 25 -7.88 18.21 -5.37
CA PHE A 25 -6.76 18.62 -4.54
C PHE A 25 -5.70 19.36 -5.37
N ARG A 26 -5.13 20.40 -4.78
CA ARG A 26 -3.99 21.14 -5.36
C ARG A 26 -2.70 20.38 -5.09
N VAL A 27 -2.19 19.69 -6.12
CA VAL A 27 -1.00 18.86 -6.02
C VAL A 27 0.18 19.58 -6.66
N VAL A 28 1.31 19.62 -5.92
CA VAL A 28 2.63 19.99 -6.45
C VAL A 28 3.47 18.72 -6.52
N THR A 29 4.07 18.49 -7.68
CA THR A 29 4.94 17.31 -7.92
C THR A 29 6.40 17.74 -7.95
N LEU A 30 7.26 16.96 -7.31
CA LEU A 30 8.72 17.07 -7.35
C LEU A 30 9.29 15.84 -8.05
N ASP A 31 10.13 16.03 -9.04
CA ASP A 31 10.84 14.93 -9.71
C ASP A 31 12.22 15.38 -10.20
N SER A 32 13.16 14.45 -10.24
CA SER A 32 14.50 14.66 -10.76
C SER A 32 14.67 14.28 -12.24
N SER A 33 13.63 13.69 -12.85
CA SER A 33 13.63 13.31 -14.26
C SER A 33 13.10 14.46 -15.13
N ILE A 34 13.94 14.96 -16.03
CA ILE A 34 13.57 16.03 -16.98
C ILE A 34 12.40 15.57 -17.87
N GLU A 35 12.41 14.31 -18.31
CA GLU A 35 11.37 13.75 -19.17
C GLU A 35 9.99 13.75 -18.47
N GLN A 36 9.94 13.38 -17.18
CA GLN A 36 8.70 13.39 -16.39
C GLN A 36 8.18 14.82 -16.21
N ILE A 37 9.08 15.76 -16.00
CA ILE A 37 8.75 17.17 -15.81
C ILE A 37 8.19 17.79 -17.08
N ASP A 38 8.81 17.54 -18.22
CA ASP A 38 8.34 18.05 -19.50
C ASP A 38 6.96 17.50 -19.86
N LEU A 39 6.72 16.23 -19.55
CA LEU A 39 5.42 15.60 -19.71
C LEU A 39 4.37 16.31 -18.85
N LEU A 40 4.64 16.52 -17.56
CA LEU A 40 3.72 17.17 -16.63
C LEU A 40 3.42 18.64 -17.00
N ARG A 41 4.44 19.37 -17.43
CA ARG A 41 4.28 20.76 -17.88
C ARG A 41 3.38 20.87 -19.11
N ARG A 42 3.49 19.95 -20.08
CA ARG A 42 2.59 19.88 -21.24
C ARG A 42 1.12 19.70 -20.86
N PHE A 43 0.86 19.06 -19.70
CA PHE A 43 -0.47 18.92 -19.13
C PHE A 43 -0.87 20.09 -18.20
N GLY A 44 -0.12 21.21 -18.22
CA GLY A 44 -0.42 22.38 -17.40
C GLY A 44 -0.26 22.16 -15.89
N ARG A 45 0.54 21.16 -15.47
CA ARG A 45 0.70 20.81 -14.06
C ARG A 45 1.83 21.60 -13.40
N LYS A 46 1.66 21.91 -12.11
CA LYS A 46 2.68 22.57 -11.31
C LYS A 46 3.73 21.55 -10.90
N VAL A 47 4.93 21.70 -11.43
CA VAL A 47 6.04 20.76 -11.22
C VAL A 47 7.30 21.55 -10.91
N HIS A 48 8.03 21.10 -9.90
CA HIS A 48 9.37 21.59 -9.60
C HIS A 48 10.41 20.53 -9.94
N TYR A 49 11.44 20.97 -10.67
CA TYR A 49 12.61 20.15 -10.97
C TYR A 49 13.57 20.15 -9.79
N GLY A 50 14.01 18.97 -9.40
CA GLY A 50 15.10 18.83 -8.46
C GLY A 50 15.05 17.54 -7.66
N ASP A 51 16.12 17.32 -6.92
CA ASP A 51 16.20 16.23 -5.96
C ASP A 51 15.24 16.50 -4.80
N ALA A 52 14.18 15.72 -4.73
CA ALA A 52 13.13 15.87 -3.72
C ALA A 52 13.62 15.62 -2.27
N SER A 53 14.80 15.00 -2.10
CA SER A 53 15.42 14.84 -0.77
C SER A 53 15.93 16.16 -0.19
N ARG A 54 16.01 17.22 -0.97
CA ARG A 54 16.43 18.55 -0.53
C ARG A 54 15.29 19.29 0.17
N ILE A 55 15.51 19.64 1.44
CA ILE A 55 14.52 20.34 2.28
C ILE A 55 14.20 21.75 1.77
N ASP A 56 15.15 22.46 1.20
CA ASP A 56 14.93 23.75 0.58
C ASP A 56 13.97 23.68 -0.62
N LEU A 57 14.02 22.60 -1.39
CA LEU A 57 13.09 22.34 -2.47
C LEU A 57 11.68 22.05 -1.95
N LEU A 58 11.56 21.23 -0.89
CA LEU A 58 10.27 21.00 -0.23
C LEU A 58 9.65 22.28 0.32
N ARG A 59 10.49 23.16 0.92
CA ARG A 59 10.03 24.46 1.41
C ARG A 59 9.53 25.35 0.27
N THR A 60 10.27 25.40 -0.83
CA THR A 60 9.87 26.16 -2.04
C THR A 60 8.59 25.59 -2.65
N ALA A 61 8.39 24.28 -2.60
CA ALA A 61 7.17 23.63 -3.04
C ALA A 61 5.96 23.89 -2.13
N GLY A 62 6.16 24.47 -0.94
CA GLY A 62 5.11 24.87 -0.01
C GLY A 62 4.85 23.88 1.13
N ALA A 63 5.88 23.09 1.54
CA ALA A 63 5.74 22.06 2.57
C ALA A 63 5.29 22.59 3.94
N GLU A 64 5.59 23.84 4.26
CA GLU A 64 5.16 24.49 5.52
C GLU A 64 3.64 24.63 5.65
N LYS A 65 2.94 24.66 4.51
CA LYS A 65 1.48 24.86 4.44
C LYS A 65 0.72 23.68 3.86
N ALA A 66 1.43 22.76 3.23
CA ALA A 66 0.85 21.51 2.73
C ALA A 66 0.38 20.63 3.90
N ARG A 67 -0.68 19.87 3.64
CA ARG A 67 -1.25 18.92 4.61
C ARG A 67 -0.62 17.54 4.50
N LEU A 68 -0.16 17.18 3.31
CA LEU A 68 0.34 15.85 3.00
C LEU A 68 1.57 15.90 2.10
N LEU A 69 2.55 15.08 2.46
CA LEU A 69 3.68 14.70 1.60
C LEU A 69 3.55 13.22 1.26
N VAL A 70 3.53 12.91 -0.03
CA VAL A 70 3.62 11.54 -0.55
C VAL A 70 5.02 11.31 -1.06
N VAL A 71 5.77 10.40 -0.44
CA VAL A 71 7.12 10.02 -0.83
C VAL A 71 7.04 8.77 -1.72
N ALA A 72 7.26 8.94 -3.03
CA ALA A 72 7.13 7.90 -4.05
C ALA A 72 8.38 7.76 -4.94
N ILE A 73 9.54 8.19 -4.44
CA ILE A 73 10.83 8.08 -5.14
C ILE A 73 11.32 6.64 -5.17
N ASP A 74 12.07 6.27 -6.23
CA ASP A 74 12.50 4.88 -6.45
C ASP A 74 13.67 4.47 -5.53
N ASP A 75 14.57 5.39 -5.23
CA ASP A 75 15.74 5.15 -4.38
C ASP A 75 15.30 4.99 -2.92
N GLN A 76 15.49 3.80 -2.37
CA GLN A 76 15.04 3.44 -1.01
C GLN A 76 15.74 4.26 0.05
N ASP A 77 17.06 4.43 -0.04
CA ASP A 77 17.84 5.16 0.96
C ASP A 77 17.49 6.65 0.95
N LYS A 78 17.32 7.23 -0.23
CA LYS A 78 16.86 8.62 -0.37
C LYS A 78 15.44 8.81 0.15
N ALA A 79 14.55 7.84 -0.04
CA ALA A 79 13.20 7.90 0.51
C ALA A 79 13.22 7.96 2.05
N VAL A 80 14.05 7.12 2.69
CA VAL A 80 14.21 7.08 4.14
C VAL A 80 14.81 8.40 4.66
N GLN A 81 15.88 8.91 4.01
CA GLN A 81 16.50 10.18 4.36
C GLN A 81 15.52 11.36 4.21
N MET A 82 14.74 11.36 3.13
CA MET A 82 13.73 12.39 2.90
C MET A 82 12.64 12.40 3.96
N VAL A 83 12.13 11.22 4.36
CA VAL A 83 11.13 11.10 5.41
C VAL A 83 11.68 11.65 6.72
N GLU A 84 12.89 11.27 7.13
CA GLU A 84 13.54 11.76 8.34
C GLU A 84 13.69 13.29 8.33
N ALA A 85 14.29 13.83 7.27
CA ALA A 85 14.52 15.26 7.15
C ALA A 85 13.20 16.06 7.05
N ALA A 86 12.20 15.55 6.35
CA ALA A 86 10.89 16.20 6.26
C ALA A 86 10.15 16.17 7.60
N ARG A 87 10.27 15.09 8.36
CA ARG A 87 9.68 14.98 9.70
C ARG A 87 10.26 15.97 10.70
N GLU A 88 11.58 16.19 10.62
CA GLU A 88 12.27 17.18 11.45
C GLU A 88 11.93 18.63 11.05
N ALA A 89 11.93 18.92 9.74
CA ALA A 89 11.75 20.28 9.23
C ALA A 89 10.29 20.74 9.23
N PHE A 90 9.32 19.82 9.10
CA PHE A 90 7.89 20.10 8.95
C PHE A 90 7.04 19.21 9.88
N PRO A 91 7.06 19.44 11.20
CA PRO A 91 6.45 18.52 12.18
C PRO A 91 4.92 18.34 12.02
N ASN A 92 4.25 19.31 11.39
CA ASN A 92 2.80 19.24 11.13
C ASN A 92 2.43 18.59 9.79
N LEU A 93 3.43 18.29 8.93
CA LEU A 93 3.20 17.69 7.63
C LEU A 93 2.94 16.19 7.79
N HIS A 94 1.79 15.71 7.33
CA HIS A 94 1.53 14.27 7.30
C HIS A 94 2.34 13.62 6.18
N ILE A 95 3.01 12.51 6.48
CA ILE A 95 3.91 11.85 5.53
C ILE A 95 3.42 10.43 5.26
N LEU A 96 3.08 10.15 4.00
CA LEU A 96 2.84 8.81 3.49
C LEU A 96 3.96 8.42 2.53
N ALA A 97 4.41 7.18 2.61
CA ALA A 97 5.54 6.74 1.78
C ALA A 97 5.27 5.41 1.09
N ARG A 98 5.72 5.33 -0.16
CA ARG A 98 5.83 4.07 -0.90
C ARG A 98 7.00 3.28 -0.35
N ALA A 99 6.76 2.04 0.00
CA ALA A 99 7.79 1.11 0.41
C ALA A 99 8.05 0.07 -0.68
N TRP A 100 9.31 -0.20 -0.97
CA TRP A 100 9.72 -1.23 -1.92
C TRP A 100 9.31 -2.63 -1.44
N ASP A 101 9.64 -2.91 -0.18
CA ASP A 101 9.34 -4.18 0.49
C ASP A 101 8.99 -3.94 1.97
N ARG A 102 8.86 -5.03 2.73
CA ARG A 102 8.54 -5.00 4.15
C ARG A 102 9.64 -4.33 4.99
N ARG A 103 10.92 -4.55 4.67
CA ARG A 103 12.06 -3.99 5.40
C ARG A 103 12.11 -2.49 5.23
N HIS A 104 12.04 -2.04 3.98
CA HIS A 104 11.97 -0.61 3.65
C HIS A 104 10.76 0.07 4.31
N ALA A 105 9.61 -0.60 4.40
CA ALA A 105 8.45 -0.09 5.11
C ALA A 105 8.74 0.17 6.60
N TYR A 106 9.45 -0.74 7.26
CA TYR A 106 9.86 -0.54 8.66
C TYR A 106 10.85 0.62 8.82
N ASP A 107 11.81 0.75 7.92
CA ASP A 107 12.77 1.86 7.95
C ASP A 107 12.07 3.21 7.80
N LEU A 108 11.14 3.32 6.87
CA LEU A 108 10.33 4.53 6.68
C LEU A 108 9.49 4.88 7.91
N LEU A 109 8.82 3.89 8.51
CA LEU A 109 8.05 4.09 9.75
C LEU A 109 8.92 4.53 10.91
N LYS A 110 10.09 3.90 11.08
CA LYS A 110 11.07 4.23 12.13
C LYS A 110 11.60 5.66 11.99
N LYS A 111 11.66 6.18 10.75
CA LYS A 111 12.10 7.55 10.44
C LYS A 111 10.96 8.57 10.47
N GLY A 112 9.76 8.16 10.77
CA GLY A 112 8.64 9.06 11.05
C GLY A 112 7.60 9.19 9.94
N ALA A 113 7.57 8.29 8.97
CA ALA A 113 6.41 8.17 8.10
C ALA A 113 5.17 7.81 8.93
N HIS A 114 4.04 8.47 8.64
CA HIS A 114 2.77 8.22 9.32
C HIS A 114 2.04 7.00 8.77
N GLY A 115 2.39 6.61 7.53
CA GLY A 115 1.89 5.41 6.88
C GLY A 115 2.75 5.03 5.70
N VAL A 116 2.71 3.76 5.37
CA VAL A 116 3.48 3.19 4.25
C VAL A 116 2.59 2.27 3.43
N GLU A 117 2.84 2.28 2.10
CA GLU A 117 2.21 1.35 1.18
C GLU A 117 3.29 0.51 0.48
N ARG A 118 3.21 -0.81 0.61
CA ARG A 118 4.15 -1.72 -0.06
C ARG A 118 3.76 -1.87 -1.54
N GLU A 119 4.61 -1.40 -2.42
CA GLU A 119 4.34 -1.23 -3.86
C GLU A 119 3.74 -2.46 -4.54
N THR A 120 4.27 -3.65 -4.22
CA THR A 120 3.90 -4.88 -4.94
C THR A 120 2.87 -5.73 -4.20
N PHE A 121 2.58 -5.44 -2.93
CA PHE A 121 1.76 -6.31 -2.08
C PHE A 121 0.35 -6.50 -2.63
N GLU A 122 -0.39 -5.42 -2.85
CA GLU A 122 -1.77 -5.51 -3.34
C GLU A 122 -1.86 -6.05 -4.78
N ALA A 123 -0.90 -5.68 -5.63
CA ALA A 123 -0.84 -6.21 -7.00
C ALA A 123 -0.52 -7.71 -7.01
N GLY A 124 0.43 -8.16 -6.17
CA GLY A 124 0.77 -9.58 -6.01
C GLY A 124 -0.38 -10.40 -5.44
N LEU A 125 -1.05 -9.88 -4.41
CA LEU A 125 -2.20 -10.53 -3.80
C LEU A 125 -3.36 -10.69 -4.79
N ARG A 126 -3.64 -9.67 -5.59
CA ARG A 126 -4.67 -9.72 -6.64
C ARG A 126 -4.32 -10.71 -7.73
N LEU A 127 -3.04 -10.80 -8.12
CA LEU A 127 -2.60 -11.82 -9.07
C LEU A 127 -2.78 -13.23 -8.49
N GLY A 128 -2.43 -13.45 -7.22
CA GLY A 128 -2.67 -14.70 -6.49
C GLY A 128 -4.15 -15.11 -6.47
N GLU A 129 -5.05 -14.17 -6.15
CA GLU A 129 -6.50 -14.40 -6.18
C GLU A 129 -6.98 -14.83 -7.58
N ARG A 130 -6.51 -14.15 -8.62
CA ARG A 130 -6.84 -14.52 -10.02
C ARG A 130 -6.31 -15.89 -10.38
N SER A 131 -5.11 -16.23 -9.91
CA SER A 131 -4.49 -17.55 -10.14
C SER A 131 -5.31 -18.67 -9.50
N LEU A 132 -5.82 -18.48 -8.27
CA LEU A 132 -6.72 -19.44 -7.63
C LEU A 132 -7.96 -19.71 -8.47
N LYS A 133 -8.57 -18.67 -9.05
CA LYS A 133 -9.74 -18.82 -9.93
C LYS A 133 -9.42 -19.62 -11.19
N VAL A 134 -8.26 -19.39 -11.81
CA VAL A 134 -7.80 -20.16 -12.98
C VAL A 134 -7.55 -21.62 -12.62
N LEU A 135 -7.09 -21.91 -11.41
CA LEU A 135 -6.88 -23.26 -10.87
C LEU A 135 -8.17 -23.96 -10.40
N GLY A 136 -9.33 -23.33 -10.62
CA GLY A 136 -10.64 -23.94 -10.35
C GLY A 136 -11.26 -23.58 -9.00
N PHE A 137 -10.66 -22.67 -8.22
CA PHE A 137 -11.28 -22.18 -6.99
C PHE A 137 -12.52 -21.32 -7.31
N PRO A 138 -13.64 -21.50 -6.60
CA PRO A 138 -14.80 -20.62 -6.69
C PRO A 138 -14.38 -19.16 -6.42
N ALA A 139 -14.96 -18.23 -7.18
CA ALA A 139 -14.59 -16.80 -7.09
C ALA A 139 -14.71 -16.24 -5.66
N ARG A 140 -15.80 -16.60 -4.94
CA ARG A 140 -16.03 -16.20 -3.55
C ARG A 140 -14.93 -16.73 -2.63
N ARG A 141 -14.54 -17.99 -2.76
CA ARG A 141 -13.49 -18.63 -1.97
C ARG A 141 -12.13 -18.00 -2.24
N ALA A 142 -11.77 -17.74 -3.50
CA ALA A 142 -10.53 -17.06 -3.84
C ALA A 142 -10.45 -15.65 -3.25
N GLN A 143 -11.55 -14.89 -3.28
CA GLN A 143 -11.63 -13.55 -2.68
C GLN A 143 -11.50 -13.59 -1.16
N LYS A 144 -12.17 -14.51 -0.47
CA LYS A 144 -12.05 -14.70 0.97
C LYS A 144 -10.62 -15.09 1.35
N ALA A 145 -9.98 -16.02 0.63
CA ALA A 145 -8.59 -16.42 0.85
C ALA A 145 -7.62 -15.22 0.75
N ALA A 146 -7.78 -14.37 -0.26
CA ALA A 146 -7.00 -13.15 -0.41
C ALA A 146 -7.24 -12.16 0.75
N GLY A 147 -8.49 -12.02 1.21
CA GLY A 147 -8.83 -11.19 2.37
C GLY A 147 -8.19 -11.67 3.66
N LEU A 148 -8.24 -12.98 3.93
CA LEU A 148 -7.58 -13.61 5.09
C LEU A 148 -6.07 -13.44 5.04
N PHE A 149 -5.46 -13.66 3.87
CA PHE A 149 -4.02 -13.44 3.68
C PHE A 149 -3.63 -12.01 4.02
N ARG A 150 -4.36 -11.01 3.50
CA ARG A 150 -4.13 -9.60 3.81
C ARG A 150 -4.22 -9.32 5.31
N LYS A 151 -5.25 -9.84 5.97
CA LYS A 151 -5.46 -9.68 7.41
C LYS A 151 -4.29 -10.23 8.23
N HIS A 152 -3.85 -11.45 7.93
CA HIS A 152 -2.73 -12.09 8.65
C HIS A 152 -1.39 -11.42 8.35
N ASP A 153 -1.17 -11.00 7.09
CA ASP A 153 0.06 -10.27 6.73
C ASP A 153 0.15 -8.94 7.46
N LEU A 154 -0.95 -8.17 7.53
CA LEU A 154 -0.99 -6.90 8.23
C LEU A 154 -0.72 -7.08 9.74
N ALA A 155 -1.37 -8.05 10.38
CA ALA A 155 -1.15 -8.37 11.79
C ALA A 155 0.30 -8.78 12.07
N SER A 156 0.89 -9.56 11.17
CA SER A 156 2.32 -9.94 11.24
C SER A 156 3.24 -8.73 11.04
N PHE A 157 2.88 -7.83 10.13
CA PHE A 157 3.63 -6.60 9.86
C PHE A 157 3.66 -5.70 11.11
N GLU A 158 2.52 -5.43 11.71
CA GLU A 158 2.39 -4.61 12.92
C GLU A 158 3.13 -5.21 14.11
N ARG A 159 3.06 -6.53 14.29
CA ARG A 159 3.74 -7.24 15.39
C ARG A 159 5.25 -7.20 15.28
N LEU A 160 5.80 -7.25 14.06
CA LEU A 160 7.24 -7.28 13.83
C LEU A 160 7.88 -5.89 13.75
N ALA A 161 7.12 -4.84 13.50
CA ALA A 161 7.62 -3.47 13.39
C ALA A 161 8.44 -3.01 14.62
N PRO A 162 8.02 -3.23 15.88
CA PRO A 162 8.76 -2.79 17.06
C PRO A 162 10.13 -3.43 17.24
N ILE A 163 10.33 -4.63 16.69
CA ILE A 163 11.58 -5.38 16.82
C ILE A 163 12.47 -5.32 15.57
N TRP A 164 12.09 -4.49 14.59
CA TRP A 164 12.89 -4.27 13.39
C TRP A 164 14.28 -3.72 13.72
N GLY A 165 15.33 -4.40 13.20
CA GLY A 165 16.72 -4.08 13.47
C GLY A 165 17.31 -4.79 14.70
N GLU A 166 16.54 -5.58 15.45
CA GLU A 166 17.03 -6.43 16.54
C GLU A 166 17.37 -7.83 16.02
N GLU A 167 18.31 -8.52 16.70
CA GLU A 167 18.70 -9.91 16.33
C GLU A 167 17.51 -10.87 16.31
N ARG A 168 16.58 -10.70 17.25
CA ARG A 168 15.37 -11.54 17.36
C ARG A 168 14.39 -11.39 16.20
N TYR A 169 14.53 -10.34 15.36
CA TYR A 169 13.63 -10.13 14.23
C TYR A 169 13.65 -11.29 13.24
N ILE A 170 14.84 -11.86 12.95
CA ILE A 170 14.98 -12.94 11.96
C ILE A 170 14.21 -14.18 12.40
N LEU A 171 14.36 -14.60 13.67
CA LEU A 171 13.61 -15.75 14.21
C LEU A 171 12.11 -15.46 14.26
N ALA A 172 11.72 -14.30 14.78
CA ALA A 172 10.32 -13.91 14.86
C ALA A 172 9.63 -13.79 13.49
N SER A 173 10.35 -13.34 12.46
CA SER A 173 9.82 -13.27 11.09
C SER A 173 9.61 -14.64 10.47
N ARG A 174 10.50 -15.60 10.74
CA ARG A 174 10.35 -17.00 10.33
C ARG A 174 9.15 -17.67 11.00
N ASP A 175 9.05 -17.55 12.32
CA ASP A 175 7.91 -18.07 13.09
C ASP A 175 6.58 -17.44 12.63
N ALA A 176 6.61 -16.16 12.28
CA ALA A 176 5.44 -15.47 11.76
C ALA A 176 4.99 -16.03 10.40
N ALA A 177 5.93 -16.36 9.51
CA ALA A 177 5.61 -16.94 8.20
C ALA A 177 5.00 -18.34 8.35
N GLU A 178 5.58 -19.20 9.19
CA GLU A 178 5.06 -20.54 9.47
C GLU A 178 3.68 -20.48 10.15
N THR A 179 3.50 -19.58 11.09
CA THR A 179 2.22 -19.36 11.78
C THR A 179 1.16 -18.85 10.81
N MET A 180 1.51 -17.92 9.91
CA MET A 180 0.59 -17.39 8.92
C MET A 180 0.05 -18.46 7.99
N GLU A 181 0.92 -19.34 7.47
CA GLU A 181 0.49 -20.44 6.61
C GLU A 181 -0.48 -21.39 7.33
N ARG A 182 -0.19 -21.73 8.58
CA ARG A 182 -1.06 -22.59 9.40
C ARG A 182 -2.40 -21.94 9.69
N LEU A 183 -2.42 -20.65 10.08
CA LEU A 183 -3.65 -19.91 10.36
C LEU A 183 -4.51 -19.76 9.11
N LEU A 184 -3.89 -19.45 7.98
CA LEU A 184 -4.61 -19.30 6.71
C LEU A 184 -5.30 -20.62 6.31
N ARG A 185 -4.63 -21.76 6.46
CA ARG A 185 -5.21 -23.09 6.20
C ARG A 185 -6.39 -23.36 7.14
N ALA A 186 -6.22 -23.12 8.44
CA ALA A 186 -7.27 -23.36 9.44
C ALA A 186 -8.51 -22.47 9.19
N ASP A 187 -8.32 -21.20 8.84
CA ASP A 187 -9.41 -20.28 8.52
C ASP A 187 -10.15 -20.70 7.23
N LEU A 188 -9.43 -21.22 6.23
CA LEU A 188 -10.04 -21.73 5.00
C LEU A 188 -10.83 -23.02 5.23
N ASP A 189 -10.30 -23.94 6.05
CA ASP A 189 -11.00 -25.18 6.42
C ASP A 189 -12.27 -24.88 7.20
N GLN A 190 -12.26 -23.93 8.14
CA GLN A 190 -13.45 -23.52 8.87
C GLN A 190 -14.52 -22.91 7.95
N MET A 191 -14.10 -22.14 6.97
CA MET A 191 -15.02 -21.55 6.00
C MET A 191 -15.74 -22.58 5.12
N ASP A 192 -15.05 -23.67 4.76
CA ASP A 192 -15.66 -24.75 3.99
C ASP A 192 -16.77 -25.44 4.80
N LEU A 193 -16.56 -25.61 6.11
CA LEU A 193 -17.59 -26.15 7.01
C LEU A 193 -18.80 -25.21 7.12
N ASP A 194 -18.57 -23.90 7.28
CA ASP A 194 -19.65 -22.91 7.41
C ASP A 194 -20.46 -22.78 6.09
N ASP A 195 -19.81 -22.85 4.93
CA ASP A 195 -20.49 -22.81 3.61
C ASP A 195 -21.32 -24.11 3.36
N GLU A 196 -20.88 -25.28 3.85
CA GLU A 196 -21.66 -26.54 3.78
C GLU A 196 -22.90 -26.51 4.69
N ASP A 197 -22.80 -25.90 5.87
CA ASP A 197 -23.94 -25.74 6.79
C ASP A 197 -24.99 -24.74 6.25
N GLU A 198 -24.57 -23.64 5.58
CA GLU A 198 -25.51 -22.70 4.93
C GLU A 198 -26.27 -23.36 3.77
N ASP A 199 -25.61 -24.18 2.96
CA ASP A 199 -26.26 -24.91 1.85
C ASP A 199 -27.22 -26.00 2.37
N ALA A 200 -26.93 -26.59 3.55
CA ALA A 200 -27.82 -27.59 4.19
C ALA A 200 -29.11 -26.98 4.76
N VAL A 201 -29.12 -25.69 5.08
CA VAL A 201 -30.25 -24.96 5.66
C VAL A 201 -31.11 -24.23 4.62
N ALA A 202 -30.70 -24.20 3.35
CA ALA A 202 -31.45 -23.55 2.29
C ALA A 202 -32.84 -24.23 2.10
N PRO A 203 -33.98 -23.51 2.17
CA PRO A 203 -35.28 -24.08 2.00
C PRO A 203 -35.41 -24.65 0.57
N PRO A 204 -36.13 -25.79 0.39
CA PRO A 204 -36.31 -26.40 -0.91
C PRO A 204 -36.93 -25.37 -1.87
N LYS A 205 -36.35 -25.24 -3.05
CA LYS A 205 -36.88 -24.37 -4.13
C LYS A 205 -38.37 -24.70 -4.33
N PRO A 206 -39.28 -23.72 -4.36
CA PRO A 206 -40.69 -23.95 -4.56
C PRO A 206 -40.91 -24.70 -5.89
N GLY A 207 -41.56 -25.84 -5.79
CA GLY A 207 -41.68 -26.83 -6.81
C GLY A 207 -42.19 -26.32 -8.15
N ALA A 208 -41.61 -26.80 -9.20
CA ALA A 208 -42.18 -26.77 -10.52
C ALA A 208 -43.60 -27.41 -10.46
N ARG A 209 -44.62 -26.60 -10.64
CA ARG A 209 -45.98 -27.11 -10.85
C ARG A 209 -45.96 -27.96 -12.10
N GLN A 210 -46.21 -29.23 -11.91
CA GLN A 210 -46.56 -30.13 -13.02
C GLN A 210 -47.82 -29.58 -13.67
N ALA A 211 -47.70 -29.19 -14.94
CA ALA A 211 -48.87 -28.96 -15.80
C ALA A 211 -49.39 -30.31 -16.26
N SER A 212 -50.60 -30.62 -15.85
CA SER A 212 -51.45 -31.66 -16.45
C SER A 212 -52.13 -31.08 -17.67
#